data_ec9c84eb0e0d62aa18dc6b80d7fd64cf
#
_entry.id   ec9c84eb0e0d62aa18dc6b80d7fd64cf
#
_cell.length_a   1.000
_cell.length_b   1.000
_cell.length_c   1.000
_cell.angle_alpha   90.00
_cell.angle_beta   90.00
_cell.angle_gamma   90.00
#
_symmetry.space_group_name_H-M   'P 1'
#
loop_
_entity.id
_entity.type
_entity.pdbx_description
1 polymer ?
#
loop_
_entity_poly.entity_id
_entity_poly.type
_entity_poly.pdbx_seq_one_letter_code
_entity_poly.pdbx_strand_id
1 'polypeptide(L)'
;FLKYKIDIYSMSESKKYAVFGAGSWATAIVKMLCENLDEVGWYMRSVYTKEHILKEQHNPSYLSSVEFHTEQLKLSNDINEIAEWADVLIFAIPSAFMHSELEKLTSDITNKIVVSAVKGIIPESGLLVGEHFHDIYNIPFENIGVIAGPCHAEEVALERLSYLTISCADQKKAQIIANALSSDYIKTKTSDDVIGTEYAVMLKNIYAIAAGIAHGLGYGDNFQSVLM
;
A
#
# COMPACT_ATOMS: atom_id res chain seq x y z
N PHE A 1 6.49 -17.64 29.22
CA PHE A 1 6.84 -17.01 27.92
C PHE A 1 5.92 -15.83 27.52
N LEU A 2 5.29 -15.16 28.51
CA LEU A 2 4.30 -14.08 28.26
C LEU A 2 4.70 -12.75 28.91
N LYS A 3 6.00 -12.43 29.05
CA LYS A 3 6.43 -11.27 29.84
C LYS A 3 7.46 -10.33 29.13
N TYR A 4 7.62 -10.45 27.81
CA TYR A 4 8.56 -9.56 27.06
C TYR A 4 7.92 -8.81 25.88
N LYS A 5 6.60 -8.58 25.91
CA LYS A 5 5.87 -7.79 24.87
C LYS A 5 5.42 -6.42 25.33
N ILE A 6 5.84 -5.98 26.49
CA ILE A 6 5.45 -4.68 27.07
C ILE A 6 6.73 -3.98 27.49
N ASP A 7 7.40 -3.22 26.61
CA ASP A 7 8.31 -2.12 27.00
C ASP A 7 8.99 -1.39 25.83
N ILE A 8 8.49 -1.50 24.58
CA ILE A 8 8.99 -0.68 23.46
C ILE A 8 7.95 0.39 23.00
N TYR A 9 6.79 0.44 23.62
CA TYR A 9 5.76 1.45 23.39
C TYR A 9 5.81 2.58 24.43
N SER A 10 7.00 3.19 24.63
CA SER A 10 7.07 4.46 25.35
C SER A 10 7.12 5.61 24.34
N MET A 11 5.96 6.26 24.17
CA MET A 11 5.82 7.66 23.71
C MET A 11 6.44 8.03 22.35
N SER A 12 6.01 7.39 21.26
CA SER A 12 5.78 8.09 20.02
C SER A 12 4.27 8.25 19.85
N GLU A 13 3.78 9.44 19.59
CA GLU A 13 2.38 9.63 19.19
C GLU A 13 2.06 8.58 18.12
N SER A 14 0.99 7.80 18.32
CA SER A 14 0.64 6.74 17.37
C SER A 14 0.32 7.40 16.04
N LYS A 15 1.15 7.14 15.01
CA LYS A 15 0.96 7.74 13.69
C LYS A 15 -0.38 7.31 13.12
N LYS A 16 -1.08 8.26 12.52
CA LYS A 16 -2.32 8.03 11.79
C LYS A 16 -2.01 7.58 10.36
N TYR A 17 -2.58 6.46 9.97
CA TYR A 17 -2.39 5.89 8.64
C TYR A 17 -3.64 6.07 7.79
N ALA A 18 -3.45 6.37 6.51
CA ALA A 18 -4.54 6.41 5.56
C ALA A 18 -4.19 5.70 4.25
N VAL A 19 -5.20 5.06 3.65
CA VAL A 19 -5.11 4.40 2.35
C VAL A 19 -5.92 5.18 1.32
N PHE A 20 -5.30 5.45 0.19
CA PHE A 20 -5.90 6.16 -0.95
C PHE A 20 -6.18 5.17 -2.08
N GLY A 21 -7.47 4.95 -2.35
CA GLY A 21 -7.97 4.00 -3.32
C GLY A 21 -8.97 3.02 -2.72
N ALA A 22 -9.76 2.35 -3.55
CA ALA A 22 -10.79 1.40 -3.12
C ALA A 22 -10.81 0.10 -3.95
N GLY A 23 -9.69 -0.24 -4.60
CA GLY A 23 -9.50 -1.50 -5.30
C GLY A 23 -9.20 -2.66 -4.34
N SER A 24 -8.99 -3.87 -4.87
CA SER A 24 -8.69 -5.06 -4.07
C SER A 24 -7.47 -4.87 -3.18
N TRP A 25 -6.39 -4.30 -3.74
CA TRP A 25 -5.15 -4.08 -2.98
C TRP A 25 -5.32 -3.01 -1.89
N ALA A 26 -6.02 -1.91 -2.15
CA ALA A 26 -6.35 -0.92 -1.14
C ALA A 26 -7.18 -1.54 0.00
N THR A 27 -8.20 -2.34 -0.32
CA THR A 27 -9.04 -3.05 0.65
C THR A 27 -8.21 -4.01 1.52
N ALA A 28 -7.25 -4.74 0.91
CA ALA A 28 -6.35 -5.62 1.65
C ALA A 28 -5.41 -4.85 2.59
N ILE A 29 -4.87 -3.70 2.15
CA ILE A 29 -4.02 -2.85 3.00
C ILE A 29 -4.81 -2.31 4.19
N VAL A 30 -6.04 -1.84 3.99
CA VAL A 30 -6.90 -1.40 5.09
C VAL A 30 -7.15 -2.53 6.08
N LYS A 31 -7.46 -3.76 5.60
CA LYS A 31 -7.60 -4.94 6.47
C LYS A 31 -6.36 -5.15 7.34
N MET A 32 -5.16 -5.15 6.72
CA MET A 32 -3.91 -5.35 7.44
C MET A 32 -3.68 -4.26 8.51
N LEU A 33 -3.99 -3.00 8.19
CA LEU A 33 -3.83 -1.89 9.14
C LEU A 33 -4.82 -1.99 10.30
N CYS A 34 -6.06 -2.37 10.06
CA CYS A 34 -7.10 -2.52 11.10
C CYS A 34 -6.77 -3.61 12.13
N GLU A 35 -5.84 -4.54 11.83
CA GLU A 35 -5.38 -5.53 12.81
C GLU A 35 -4.45 -4.95 13.87
N ASN A 36 -3.80 -3.81 13.59
CA ASN A 36 -2.79 -3.22 14.47
C ASN A 36 -3.11 -1.81 14.95
N LEU A 37 -4.08 -1.14 14.34
CA LEU A 37 -4.39 0.27 14.58
C LEU A 37 -5.84 0.44 15.01
N ASP A 38 -6.07 1.34 15.95
CA ASP A 38 -7.42 1.65 16.44
C ASP A 38 -8.26 2.42 15.41
N GLU A 39 -7.62 3.20 14.54
CA GLU A 39 -8.29 3.99 13.50
C GLU A 39 -7.46 4.06 12.22
N VAL A 40 -8.11 3.86 11.06
CA VAL A 40 -7.51 3.90 9.73
C VAL A 40 -8.30 4.84 8.83
N GLY A 41 -7.62 5.82 8.22
CA GLY A 41 -8.19 6.66 7.18
C GLY A 41 -8.33 5.90 5.87
N TRP A 42 -9.44 6.09 5.18
CA TRP A 42 -9.63 5.46 3.89
C TRP A 42 -10.33 6.41 2.91
N TYR A 43 -9.56 6.91 1.94
CA TYR A 43 -10.09 7.71 0.84
C TYR A 43 -10.59 6.85 -0.30
N MET A 44 -11.76 7.14 -0.79
CA MET A 44 -12.34 6.55 -1.99
C MET A 44 -13.17 7.57 -2.77
N ARG A 45 -13.00 7.60 -4.09
CA ARG A 45 -13.74 8.56 -4.94
C ARG A 45 -15.25 8.27 -5.05
N SER A 46 -15.65 7.01 -4.86
CA SER A 46 -17.04 6.57 -5.01
C SER A 46 -17.84 6.78 -3.73
N VAL A 47 -18.83 7.67 -3.77
CA VAL A 47 -19.78 7.87 -2.68
C VAL A 47 -20.55 6.58 -2.38
N TYR A 48 -20.99 5.88 -3.43
CA TYR A 48 -21.66 4.58 -3.29
C TYR A 48 -20.82 3.56 -2.50
N THR A 49 -19.53 3.45 -2.83
CA THR A 49 -18.65 2.52 -2.11
C THR A 49 -18.53 2.89 -0.64
N LYS A 50 -18.39 4.18 -0.31
CA LYS A 50 -18.34 4.65 1.08
C LYS A 50 -19.62 4.30 1.84
N GLU A 51 -20.78 4.65 1.28
CA GLU A 51 -22.08 4.40 1.90
C GLU A 51 -22.33 2.90 2.07
N HIS A 52 -21.92 2.08 1.10
CA HIS A 52 -22.04 0.63 1.19
C HIS A 52 -21.18 0.07 2.33
N ILE A 53 -19.91 0.49 2.45
CA ILE A 53 -19.03 0.04 3.53
C ILE A 53 -19.61 0.45 4.90
N LEU A 54 -20.11 1.67 5.03
CA LEU A 54 -20.72 2.13 6.28
C LEU A 54 -21.95 1.31 6.68
N LYS A 55 -22.72 0.83 5.70
CA LYS A 55 -23.96 0.10 5.94
C LYS A 55 -23.78 -1.41 6.04
N GLU A 56 -23.00 -1.98 5.11
CA GLU A 56 -22.88 -3.44 4.94
C GLU A 56 -21.53 -3.97 5.44
N GLN A 57 -20.64 -3.10 5.95
CA GLN A 57 -19.35 -3.42 6.59
C GLN A 57 -18.32 -4.11 5.67
N HIS A 58 -18.52 -4.11 4.35
CA HIS A 58 -17.58 -4.65 3.38
C HIS A 58 -17.53 -3.83 2.09
N ASN A 59 -16.44 -3.99 1.32
CA ASN A 59 -16.34 -3.36 0.00
C ASN A 59 -17.28 -4.05 -1.00
N PRO A 60 -18.15 -3.29 -1.73
CA PRO A 60 -19.13 -3.90 -2.63
C PRO A 60 -18.55 -4.59 -3.86
N SER A 61 -17.32 -4.23 -4.25
CA SER A 61 -16.73 -4.67 -5.51
C SER A 61 -15.49 -5.55 -5.34
N TYR A 62 -14.84 -5.49 -4.17
CA TYR A 62 -13.57 -6.16 -3.93
C TYR A 62 -13.52 -6.79 -2.55
N LEU A 63 -13.05 -8.04 -2.48
CA LEU A 63 -12.84 -8.75 -1.22
C LEU A 63 -14.08 -8.70 -0.30
N SER A 64 -15.25 -9.01 -0.84
CA SER A 64 -16.54 -8.90 -0.13
C SER A 64 -16.65 -9.82 1.11
N SER A 65 -15.71 -10.77 1.28
CA SER A 65 -15.60 -11.60 2.48
C SER A 65 -14.87 -10.91 3.64
N VAL A 66 -14.25 -9.75 3.39
CA VAL A 66 -13.58 -8.96 4.44
C VAL A 66 -14.59 -8.05 5.08
N GLU A 67 -14.90 -8.30 6.34
CA GLU A 67 -15.74 -7.44 7.17
C GLU A 67 -14.89 -6.41 7.91
N PHE A 68 -15.37 -5.17 7.99
CA PHE A 68 -14.73 -4.06 8.67
C PHE A 68 -15.56 -3.59 9.85
N HIS A 69 -14.92 -3.33 10.95
CA HIS A 69 -15.51 -2.56 12.05
C HIS A 69 -15.51 -1.08 11.65
N THR A 70 -16.66 -0.55 11.27
CA THR A 70 -16.77 0.80 10.70
C THR A 70 -16.37 1.91 11.67
N GLU A 71 -16.42 1.66 12.98
CA GLU A 71 -15.89 2.55 14.02
C GLU A 71 -14.37 2.72 13.99
N GLN A 72 -13.62 1.77 13.37
CA GLN A 72 -12.19 1.89 13.14
C GLN A 72 -11.86 2.68 11.86
N LEU A 73 -12.86 3.03 11.04
CA LEU A 73 -12.64 3.61 9.73
C LEU A 73 -13.04 5.08 9.66
N LYS A 74 -12.08 5.94 9.36
CA LYS A 74 -12.36 7.32 8.92
C LYS A 74 -12.50 7.34 7.40
N LEU A 75 -13.74 7.19 6.89
CA LEU A 75 -14.06 7.13 5.47
C LEU A 75 -14.36 8.52 4.90
N SER A 76 -13.70 8.91 3.82
CA SER A 76 -14.03 10.15 3.09
C SER A 76 -13.95 10.00 1.57
N ASN A 77 -14.75 10.84 0.88
CA ASN A 77 -14.66 11.07 -0.56
C ASN A 77 -13.84 12.33 -0.88
N ASP A 78 -13.40 13.06 0.12
CA ASP A 78 -12.49 14.20 -0.01
C ASP A 78 -11.05 13.73 0.29
N ILE A 79 -10.20 13.81 -0.74
CA ILE A 79 -8.79 13.42 -0.65
C ILE A 79 -8.02 14.29 0.34
N ASN A 80 -8.37 15.57 0.44
CA ASN A 80 -7.71 16.53 1.31
C ASN A 80 -8.05 16.27 2.78
N GLU A 81 -9.31 15.96 3.09
CA GLU A 81 -9.72 15.61 4.45
C GLU A 81 -8.87 14.45 5.01
N ILE A 82 -8.67 13.42 4.21
CA ILE A 82 -7.90 12.25 4.63
C ILE A 82 -6.39 12.56 4.66
N ALA A 83 -5.88 13.32 3.70
CA ALA A 83 -4.47 13.69 3.64
C ALA A 83 -4.06 14.59 4.82
N GLU A 84 -4.90 15.53 5.22
CA GLU A 84 -4.67 16.39 6.39
C GLU A 84 -4.68 15.60 7.69
N TRP A 85 -5.60 14.67 7.82
CA TRP A 85 -5.78 13.88 9.04
C TRP A 85 -4.63 12.88 9.29
N ALA A 86 -4.06 12.27 8.25
CA ALA A 86 -3.08 11.21 8.37
C ALA A 86 -1.63 11.72 8.42
N ASP A 87 -0.73 10.94 9.04
CA ASP A 87 0.71 11.14 9.04
C ASP A 87 1.40 10.30 7.96
N VAL A 88 0.81 9.12 7.66
CA VAL A 88 1.30 8.16 6.67
C VAL A 88 0.23 7.96 5.60
N LEU A 89 0.56 8.30 4.37
CA LEU A 89 -0.33 8.28 3.22
C LEU A 89 0.05 7.12 2.30
N ILE A 90 -0.76 6.06 2.25
CA ILE A 90 -0.51 4.88 1.42
C ILE A 90 -1.35 4.96 0.14
N PHE A 91 -0.71 5.16 -1.00
CA PHE A 91 -1.38 5.25 -2.29
C PHE A 91 -1.48 3.87 -2.94
N ALA A 92 -2.72 3.40 -3.13
CA ALA A 92 -3.07 2.14 -3.78
C ALA A 92 -4.07 2.35 -4.92
N ILE A 93 -3.89 3.45 -5.66
CA ILE A 93 -4.65 3.83 -6.85
C ILE A 93 -3.89 3.29 -8.06
N PRO A 94 -4.53 2.66 -9.06
CA PRO A 94 -3.83 2.26 -10.28
C PRO A 94 -3.13 3.45 -10.95
N SER A 95 -1.90 3.25 -11.44
CA SER A 95 -1.03 4.32 -11.95
C SER A 95 -1.70 5.18 -13.03
N ALA A 96 -2.53 4.59 -13.88
CA ALA A 96 -3.29 5.29 -14.90
C ALA A 96 -4.32 6.32 -14.38
N PHE A 97 -4.66 6.27 -13.09
CA PHE A 97 -5.60 7.20 -12.46
C PHE A 97 -4.93 8.10 -11.41
N MET A 98 -3.63 7.87 -11.14
CA MET A 98 -2.90 8.63 -10.12
C MET A 98 -2.93 10.13 -10.41
N HIS A 99 -2.60 10.54 -11.62
CA HIS A 99 -2.56 11.96 -12.00
C HIS A 99 -3.90 12.64 -11.74
N SER A 100 -4.99 12.10 -12.26
CA SER A 100 -6.32 12.68 -12.11
C SER A 100 -6.85 12.71 -10.66
N GLU A 101 -6.38 11.83 -9.80
CA GLU A 101 -6.72 11.86 -8.37
C GLU A 101 -5.82 12.84 -7.62
N LEU A 102 -4.54 12.91 -7.96
CA LEU A 102 -3.58 13.81 -7.32
C LEU A 102 -3.82 15.28 -7.67
N GLU A 103 -4.39 15.61 -8.85
CA GLU A 103 -4.84 16.98 -9.17
C GLU A 103 -5.84 17.55 -8.16
N LYS A 104 -6.57 16.69 -7.46
CA LYS A 104 -7.54 17.09 -6.41
C LYS A 104 -6.86 17.32 -5.06
N LEU A 105 -5.62 16.85 -4.89
CA LEU A 105 -4.88 16.96 -3.65
C LEU A 105 -4.21 18.34 -3.56
N THR A 106 -4.83 19.23 -2.83
CA THR A 106 -4.36 20.60 -2.63
C THR A 106 -3.77 20.86 -1.24
N SER A 107 -3.98 19.94 -0.31
CA SER A 107 -3.40 19.99 1.04
C SER A 107 -1.89 19.82 1.00
N ASP A 108 -1.19 20.53 1.87
CA ASP A 108 0.26 20.37 2.05
C ASP A 108 0.59 19.01 2.68
N ILE A 109 1.33 18.19 1.94
CA ILE A 109 1.78 16.86 2.38
C ILE A 109 3.32 16.76 2.52
N THR A 110 4.05 17.86 2.42
CA THR A 110 5.53 17.88 2.43
C THR A 110 6.16 17.23 3.64
N ASN A 111 5.49 17.29 4.79
CA ASN A 111 5.96 16.69 6.05
C ASN A 111 5.36 15.30 6.34
N LYS A 112 4.59 14.75 5.42
CA LYS A 112 3.98 13.43 5.58
C LYS A 112 4.92 12.33 5.11
N ILE A 113 4.70 11.12 5.56
CA ILE A 113 5.31 9.93 4.98
C ILE A 113 4.39 9.45 3.86
N VAL A 114 4.91 9.38 2.64
CA VAL A 114 4.16 8.92 1.47
C VAL A 114 4.63 7.53 1.08
N VAL A 115 3.71 6.60 0.92
CA VAL A 115 4.01 5.21 0.64
C VAL A 115 3.33 4.78 -0.66
N SER A 116 4.12 4.36 -1.63
CA SER A 116 3.62 3.79 -2.87
C SER A 116 3.28 2.30 -2.67
N ALA A 117 2.05 1.93 -2.98
CA ALA A 117 1.61 0.54 -3.16
C ALA A 117 1.14 0.31 -4.61
N VAL A 118 1.62 1.16 -5.53
CA VAL A 118 1.25 1.22 -6.94
C VAL A 118 2.23 0.38 -7.77
N LYS A 119 1.71 -0.25 -8.82
CA LYS A 119 2.53 -1.03 -9.76
C LYS A 119 2.62 -0.27 -11.08
N GLY A 120 3.78 0.32 -11.37
CA GLY A 120 4.01 1.04 -12.61
C GLY A 120 4.45 2.49 -12.44
N ILE A 121 4.54 3.20 -13.56
CA ILE A 121 4.84 4.63 -13.64
C ILE A 121 3.55 5.44 -13.77
N ILE A 122 3.62 6.72 -13.46
CA ILE A 122 2.55 7.68 -13.76
C ILE A 122 2.67 8.08 -15.22
N PRO A 123 1.69 7.73 -16.08
CA PRO A 123 1.86 7.89 -17.54
C PRO A 123 2.13 9.34 -17.98
N GLU A 124 1.52 10.30 -17.33
CA GLU A 124 1.60 11.73 -17.68
C GLU A 124 3.00 12.31 -17.43
N SER A 125 3.67 11.90 -16.37
CA SER A 125 5.01 12.36 -16.02
C SER A 125 6.11 11.42 -16.50
N GLY A 126 5.80 10.14 -16.73
CA GLY A 126 6.79 9.10 -17.03
C GLY A 126 7.66 8.71 -15.83
N LEU A 127 7.34 9.23 -14.64
CA LEU A 127 8.11 9.02 -13.41
C LEU A 127 7.59 7.81 -12.64
N LEU A 128 8.47 7.20 -11.84
CA LEU A 128 8.06 6.33 -10.74
C LEU A 128 7.22 7.11 -9.75
N VAL A 129 6.38 6.42 -8.98
CA VAL A 129 5.46 7.10 -8.05
C VAL A 129 6.25 7.86 -6.97
N GLY A 130 7.34 7.28 -6.45
CA GLY A 130 8.21 7.96 -5.50
C GLY A 130 8.88 9.19 -6.08
N GLU A 131 9.42 9.12 -7.31
CA GLU A 131 9.99 10.26 -8.01
C GLU A 131 8.96 11.36 -8.24
N HIS A 132 7.74 11.00 -8.63
CA HIS A 132 6.65 11.96 -8.81
C HIS A 132 6.32 12.73 -7.52
N PHE A 133 6.23 12.03 -6.39
CA PHE A 133 6.00 12.71 -5.10
C PHE A 133 7.18 13.58 -4.68
N HIS A 134 8.40 13.16 -4.98
CA HIS A 134 9.59 13.98 -4.72
C HIS A 134 9.58 15.25 -5.57
N ASP A 135 9.44 15.13 -6.89
CA ASP A 135 9.63 16.23 -7.83
C ASP A 135 8.46 17.22 -7.86
N ILE A 136 7.23 16.73 -7.70
CA ILE A 136 6.01 17.54 -7.85
C ILE A 136 5.50 18.04 -6.48
N TYR A 137 5.57 17.18 -5.45
CA TYR A 137 5.05 17.52 -4.11
C TYR A 137 6.15 17.90 -3.11
N ASN A 138 7.42 17.93 -3.54
CA ASN A 138 8.58 18.25 -2.71
C ASN A 138 8.71 17.36 -1.47
N ILE A 139 8.28 16.09 -1.57
CA ILE A 139 8.44 15.12 -0.47
C ILE A 139 9.91 14.70 -0.41
N PRO A 140 10.59 14.84 0.73
CA PRO A 140 11.96 14.35 0.90
C PRO A 140 12.01 12.82 0.67
N PHE A 141 13.08 12.31 0.00
CA PHE A 141 13.21 10.87 -0.28
C PHE A 141 13.20 10.00 0.99
N GLU A 142 13.67 10.51 2.12
CA GLU A 142 13.58 9.84 3.41
C GLU A 142 12.14 9.71 3.96
N ASN A 143 11.17 10.39 3.34
CA ASN A 143 9.74 10.31 3.63
C ASN A 143 8.98 9.46 2.60
N ILE A 144 9.67 8.91 1.60
CA ILE A 144 9.06 8.09 0.56
C ILE A 144 9.31 6.61 0.88
N GLY A 145 8.23 5.86 0.92
CA GLY A 145 8.26 4.42 1.10
C GLY A 145 7.57 3.68 -0.04
N VAL A 146 7.87 2.39 -0.16
CA VAL A 146 7.27 1.48 -1.15
C VAL A 146 6.87 0.18 -0.48
N ILE A 147 5.66 -0.29 -0.77
CA ILE A 147 5.17 -1.61 -0.37
C ILE A 147 5.26 -2.54 -1.58
N ALA A 148 6.03 -3.61 -1.46
CA ALA A 148 6.23 -4.63 -2.48
C ALA A 148 6.16 -6.04 -1.89
N GLY A 149 6.13 -7.06 -2.74
CA GLY A 149 6.27 -8.46 -2.33
C GLY A 149 5.27 -9.40 -2.99
N PRO A 150 5.45 -10.71 -2.82
CA PRO A 150 4.52 -11.74 -3.26
C PRO A 150 3.32 -11.78 -2.31
N CYS A 151 2.37 -10.87 -2.52
CA CYS A 151 1.19 -10.72 -1.69
C CYS A 151 0.00 -10.38 -2.60
N HIS A 152 -0.96 -11.28 -2.71
CA HIS A 152 -2.19 -11.09 -3.46
C HIS A 152 -3.31 -10.68 -2.50
N ALA A 153 -4.12 -9.71 -2.92
CA ALA A 153 -5.20 -9.18 -2.10
C ALA A 153 -6.19 -10.27 -1.65
N GLU A 154 -6.50 -11.20 -2.54
CA GLU A 154 -7.39 -12.34 -2.28
C GLU A 154 -6.81 -13.30 -1.23
N GLU A 155 -5.49 -13.49 -1.22
CA GLU A 155 -4.81 -14.31 -0.21
C GLU A 155 -4.76 -13.61 1.15
N VAL A 156 -4.61 -12.31 1.17
CA VAL A 156 -4.72 -11.51 2.40
C VAL A 156 -6.15 -11.60 2.98
N ALA A 157 -7.17 -11.52 2.12
CA ALA A 157 -8.55 -11.69 2.55
C ALA A 157 -8.83 -13.05 3.20
N LEU A 158 -8.11 -14.09 2.75
CA LEU A 158 -8.18 -15.47 3.26
C LEU A 158 -7.15 -15.73 4.38
N GLU A 159 -6.44 -14.72 4.87
CA GLU A 159 -5.42 -14.81 5.91
C GLU A 159 -4.30 -15.83 5.61
N ARG A 160 -3.97 -15.98 4.32
CA ARG A 160 -2.89 -16.86 3.89
C ARG A 160 -1.54 -16.19 4.09
N LEU A 161 -0.55 -17.00 4.47
CA LEU A 161 0.82 -16.52 4.69
C LEU A 161 1.34 -15.77 3.46
N SER A 162 1.63 -14.50 3.66
CA SER A 162 2.08 -13.56 2.64
C SER A 162 3.31 -12.79 3.12
N TYR A 163 4.10 -12.28 2.17
CA TYR A 163 5.34 -11.58 2.48
C TYR A 163 5.32 -10.20 1.85
N LEU A 164 5.69 -9.19 2.66
CA LEU A 164 5.84 -7.81 2.20
C LEU A 164 7.27 -7.33 2.43
N THR A 165 7.77 -6.56 1.49
CA THR A 165 8.98 -5.74 1.65
C THR A 165 8.55 -4.29 1.72
N ILE A 166 8.99 -3.61 2.77
CA ILE A 166 8.75 -2.18 2.97
C ILE A 166 10.08 -1.47 2.74
N SER A 167 10.17 -0.75 1.64
CA SER A 167 11.38 0.01 1.30
C SER A 167 11.21 1.47 1.65
N CYS A 168 12.17 2.03 2.38
CA CYS A 168 12.27 3.46 2.69
C CYS A 168 13.72 3.78 3.03
N ALA A 169 14.25 4.89 2.53
CA ALA A 169 15.63 5.30 2.84
C ALA A 169 15.86 5.48 4.35
N ASP A 170 14.86 6.02 5.07
CA ASP A 170 14.85 6.00 6.54
C ASP A 170 14.33 4.66 7.06
N GLN A 171 15.28 3.81 7.53
CA GLN A 171 14.94 2.47 8.02
C GLN A 171 14.06 2.47 9.27
N LYS A 172 14.02 3.55 10.05
CA LYS A 172 13.09 3.66 11.19
C LYS A 172 11.65 3.82 10.68
N LYS A 173 11.46 4.62 9.64
CA LYS A 173 10.14 4.77 9.00
C LYS A 173 9.72 3.48 8.32
N ALA A 174 10.64 2.81 7.61
CA ALA A 174 10.37 1.49 7.04
C ALA A 174 9.87 0.50 8.10
N GLN A 175 10.53 0.45 9.27
CA GLN A 175 10.16 -0.46 10.35
C GLN A 175 8.81 -0.10 10.99
N ILE A 176 8.49 1.20 11.13
CA ILE A 176 7.20 1.65 11.67
C ILE A 176 6.06 1.21 10.73
N ILE A 177 6.23 1.39 9.41
CA ILE A 177 5.24 0.96 8.41
C ILE A 177 5.14 -0.58 8.39
N ALA A 178 6.28 -1.28 8.45
CA ALA A 178 6.33 -2.73 8.47
C ALA A 178 5.57 -3.31 9.68
N ASN A 179 5.74 -2.73 10.84
CA ASN A 179 5.03 -3.13 12.06
C ASN A 179 3.51 -2.91 11.95
N ALA A 180 3.08 -1.79 11.35
CA ALA A 180 1.67 -1.48 11.16
C ALA A 180 0.96 -2.45 10.19
N LEU A 181 1.70 -3.08 9.29
CA LEU A 181 1.17 -4.04 8.29
C LEU A 181 1.38 -5.51 8.68
N SER A 182 2.21 -5.80 9.69
CA SER A 182 2.59 -7.16 10.07
C SER A 182 1.47 -7.84 10.87
N SER A 183 1.26 -9.14 10.63
CA SER A 183 0.33 -9.96 11.42
C SER A 183 0.82 -11.42 11.49
N ASP A 184 -0.01 -12.30 12.02
CA ASP A 184 0.32 -13.72 12.08
C ASP A 184 0.50 -14.33 10.69
N TYR A 185 -0.22 -13.84 9.69
CA TYR A 185 -0.16 -14.29 8.29
C TYR A 185 0.56 -13.29 7.34
N ILE A 186 0.91 -12.08 7.79
CA ILE A 186 1.71 -11.12 7.01
C ILE A 186 3.10 -10.96 7.63
N LYS A 187 4.10 -11.45 6.91
CA LYS A 187 5.51 -11.29 7.31
C LYS A 187 6.16 -10.15 6.55
N THR A 188 6.70 -9.20 7.28
CA THR A 188 7.31 -8.00 6.72
C THR A 188 8.83 -8.05 6.85
N LYS A 189 9.53 -7.46 5.88
CA LYS A 189 10.95 -7.12 5.94
C LYS A 189 11.15 -5.70 5.44
N THR A 190 12.23 -5.06 5.85
CA THR A 190 12.59 -3.71 5.40
C THR A 190 13.75 -3.73 4.39
N SER A 191 13.82 -2.71 3.55
CA SER A 191 14.91 -2.43 2.61
C SER A 191 15.14 -0.92 2.55
N ASP A 192 16.35 -0.49 2.22
CA ASP A 192 16.69 0.91 1.92
C ASP A 192 16.62 1.24 0.42
N ASP A 193 16.52 0.22 -0.43
CA ASP A 193 16.43 0.37 -1.88
C ASP A 193 15.00 0.66 -2.32
N VAL A 194 14.61 1.93 -2.25
CA VAL A 194 13.30 2.42 -2.69
C VAL A 194 13.14 2.28 -4.21
N ILE A 195 14.12 2.80 -4.96
CA ILE A 195 14.09 2.88 -6.42
C ILE A 195 14.10 1.47 -7.03
N GLY A 196 15.03 0.61 -6.61
CA GLY A 196 15.08 -0.77 -7.10
C GLY A 196 13.81 -1.56 -6.78
N THR A 197 13.19 -1.30 -5.63
CA THR A 197 11.91 -1.92 -5.25
C THR A 197 10.77 -1.46 -6.17
N GLU A 198 10.67 -0.17 -6.52
CA GLU A 198 9.64 0.32 -7.47
C GLU A 198 9.85 -0.25 -8.87
N TYR A 199 11.10 -0.28 -9.36
CA TYR A 199 11.40 -0.92 -10.65
C TYR A 199 11.07 -2.41 -10.65
N ALA A 200 11.40 -3.14 -9.59
CA ALA A 200 11.08 -4.57 -9.49
C ALA A 200 9.57 -4.82 -9.55
N VAL A 201 8.76 -4.01 -8.85
CA VAL A 201 7.30 -4.10 -8.88
C VAL A 201 6.72 -3.78 -10.25
N MET A 202 7.28 -2.79 -10.95
CA MET A 202 6.87 -2.40 -12.30
C MET A 202 7.20 -3.51 -13.31
N LEU A 203 8.43 -4.03 -13.29
CA LEU A 203 8.92 -5.01 -14.25
C LEU A 203 8.34 -6.41 -14.05
N LYS A 204 7.91 -6.74 -12.85
CA LYS A 204 7.36 -8.06 -12.50
C LYS A 204 6.29 -8.55 -13.49
N ASN A 205 5.41 -7.68 -13.97
CA ASN A 205 4.35 -8.07 -14.90
C ASN A 205 4.91 -8.36 -16.30
N ILE A 206 5.98 -7.68 -16.72
CA ILE A 206 6.70 -7.95 -17.97
C ILE A 206 7.32 -9.33 -17.92
N TYR A 207 8.00 -9.68 -16.83
CA TYR A 207 8.56 -11.02 -16.63
C TYR A 207 7.47 -12.09 -16.58
N ALA A 208 6.34 -11.81 -15.93
CA ALA A 208 5.21 -12.75 -15.88
C ALA A 208 4.65 -13.04 -17.29
N ILE A 209 4.55 -12.03 -18.15
CA ILE A 209 4.12 -12.23 -19.55
C ILE A 209 5.16 -13.05 -20.31
N ALA A 210 6.46 -12.73 -20.19
CA ALA A 210 7.53 -13.48 -20.83
C ALA A 210 7.54 -14.95 -20.40
N ALA A 211 7.40 -15.22 -19.10
CA ALA A 211 7.30 -16.57 -18.55
C ALA A 211 6.06 -17.32 -19.09
N GLY A 212 4.91 -16.63 -19.16
CA GLY A 212 3.68 -17.20 -19.73
C GLY A 212 3.82 -17.57 -21.22
N ILE A 213 4.47 -16.72 -22.02
CA ILE A 213 4.77 -16.99 -23.42
C ILE A 213 5.71 -18.18 -23.55
N ALA A 214 6.79 -18.23 -22.76
CA ALA A 214 7.74 -19.33 -22.77
C ALA A 214 7.06 -20.66 -22.40
N HIS A 215 6.22 -20.65 -21.38
CA HIS A 215 5.43 -21.82 -20.97
C HIS A 215 4.49 -22.28 -22.10
N GLY A 216 3.75 -21.35 -22.72
CA GLY A 216 2.84 -21.65 -23.83
C GLY A 216 3.54 -22.21 -25.09
N LEU A 217 4.81 -21.86 -25.30
CA LEU A 217 5.66 -22.39 -26.38
C LEU A 217 6.34 -23.72 -26.02
N GLY A 218 6.11 -24.24 -24.81
CA GLY A 218 6.65 -25.54 -24.35
C GLY A 218 8.10 -25.50 -23.87
N TYR A 219 8.63 -24.32 -23.55
CA TYR A 219 9.94 -24.22 -22.89
C TYR A 219 9.84 -24.74 -21.45
N GLY A 220 10.84 -25.52 -21.04
CA GLY A 220 10.87 -26.13 -19.72
C GLY A 220 11.28 -25.17 -18.59
N ASP A 221 11.22 -25.69 -17.34
CA ASP A 221 11.47 -24.93 -16.10
C ASP A 221 12.86 -24.29 -16.04
N ASN A 222 13.87 -24.92 -16.63
CA ASN A 222 15.22 -24.35 -16.71
C ASN A 222 15.24 -23.03 -17.47
N PHE A 223 14.48 -22.91 -18.56
CA PHE A 223 14.38 -21.68 -19.33
C PHE A 223 13.59 -20.61 -18.55
N GLN A 224 12.53 -21.00 -17.89
CA GLN A 224 11.76 -20.08 -17.03
C GLN A 224 12.61 -19.52 -15.89
N SER A 225 13.46 -20.36 -15.28
CA SER A 225 14.39 -19.92 -14.21
C SER A 225 15.46 -18.94 -14.69
N VAL A 226 15.79 -18.94 -15.99
CA VAL A 226 16.74 -17.97 -16.59
C VAL A 226 16.05 -16.62 -16.87
N LEU A 227 14.73 -16.63 -17.11
CA LEU A 227 13.95 -15.42 -17.37
C LEU A 227 13.62 -14.62 -16.09
N MET A 228 13.59 -15.30 -14.94
CA MET A 228 13.26 -14.71 -13.63
C MET A 228 14.53 -14.37 -12.83
#